data_600ae5380497b35b20970d5d719679b6
#
_entry.id   600ae5380497b35b20970d5d719679b6
#
_cell.length_a   1.000
_cell.length_b   1.000
_cell.length_c   1.000
_cell.angle_alpha   90.00
_cell.angle_beta   90.00
_cell.angle_gamma   90.00
#
_symmetry.space_group_name_H-M   'P 1'
#
loop_
_entity.id
_entity.type
_entity.pdbx_description
1 polymer ?
#
loop_
_entity_poly.entity_id
_entity_poly.type
_entity_poly.pdbx_seq_one_letter_code
_entity_poly.pdbx_strand_id
1 'polypeptide(L)'
;MNTELKLISMRDIQTEDVQWLWYPYLPRGKLTIVQGDPGEGKTTFVLAVISALTRGEPLPECEQAPEPVNVIYQTAEDGLADTIKPRLEAAGADCARVLVIDESKRELNLSDERLEQALRKTGAQLMVLDPIQAYLGDGVDMHRANEVRPILKRTAAMAERT
;
A
#
# COMPACT_ATOMS: atom_id res chain seq x y z
N MET A 1 14.90 13.97 31.62
CA MET A 1 14.66 12.51 31.57
C MET A 1 15.96 11.84 31.22
N ASN A 2 16.48 11.00 32.11
CA ASN A 2 17.70 10.24 31.86
C ASN A 2 17.33 9.11 30.88
N THR A 3 17.70 9.25 29.60
CA THR A 3 17.48 8.19 28.61
C THR A 3 18.58 7.15 28.83
N GLU A 4 18.24 6.06 29.48
CA GLU A 4 19.18 4.96 29.71
C GLU A 4 19.61 4.37 28.35
N LEU A 5 20.93 4.34 28.11
CA LEU A 5 21.49 3.71 26.89
C LEU A 5 21.31 2.20 26.99
N LYS A 6 20.47 1.65 26.11
CA LYS A 6 20.30 0.20 25.95
C LYS A 6 20.99 -0.26 24.66
N LEU A 7 21.97 -1.14 24.80
CA LEU A 7 22.62 -1.80 23.65
C LEU A 7 22.10 -3.23 23.54
N ILE A 8 21.83 -3.64 22.32
CA ILE A 8 21.41 -5.01 21.98
C ILE A 8 22.45 -5.57 21.01
N SER A 9 22.98 -6.75 21.32
CA SER A 9 23.89 -7.45 20.42
C SER A 9 23.09 -8.03 19.25
N MET A 10 23.62 -7.95 18.03
CA MET A 10 23.03 -8.64 16.87
C MET A 10 22.94 -10.16 17.06
N ARG A 11 23.80 -10.73 17.90
CA ARG A 11 23.76 -12.15 18.32
C ARG A 11 22.46 -12.52 19.02
N ASP A 12 21.86 -11.57 19.75
CA ASP A 12 20.67 -11.79 20.58
C ASP A 12 19.37 -11.50 19.80
N ILE A 13 19.48 -11.04 18.54
CA ILE A 13 18.34 -10.79 17.66
C ILE A 13 18.03 -12.10 16.91
N GLN A 14 16.77 -12.53 17.04
CA GLN A 14 16.30 -13.67 16.27
C GLN A 14 16.04 -13.25 14.82
N THR A 15 16.49 -14.07 13.87
CA THR A 15 16.17 -13.88 12.44
C THR A 15 14.74 -14.29 12.18
N GLU A 16 14.03 -13.49 11.41
CA GLU A 16 12.68 -13.77 10.94
C GLU A 16 12.67 -13.83 9.40
N ASP A 17 11.92 -14.78 8.86
CA ASP A 17 11.73 -14.88 7.41
C ASP A 17 10.77 -13.80 6.92
N VAL A 18 11.13 -13.14 5.83
CA VAL A 18 10.25 -12.17 5.17
C VAL A 18 9.07 -12.90 4.54
N GLN A 19 7.88 -12.54 4.94
CA GLN A 19 6.65 -13.01 4.30
C GLN A 19 6.33 -12.13 3.08
N TRP A 20 5.91 -12.75 1.98
CA TRP A 20 5.68 -12.07 0.71
C TRP A 20 4.21 -12.16 0.31
N LEU A 21 3.67 -11.05 -0.19
CA LEU A 21 2.44 -11.04 -0.95
C LEU A 21 2.72 -11.36 -2.43
N TRP A 22 3.85 -10.86 -2.93
CA TRP A 22 4.40 -11.16 -4.25
C TRP A 22 5.94 -11.16 -4.19
N TYR A 23 6.54 -12.32 -4.24
CA TYR A 23 8.00 -12.45 -4.22
C TYR A 23 8.62 -12.06 -5.58
N PRO A 24 9.72 -11.33 -5.63
CA PRO A 24 10.42 -10.66 -4.54
C PRO A 24 10.04 -9.17 -4.41
N TYR A 25 8.86 -8.75 -4.84
CA TYR A 25 8.51 -7.35 -5.07
C TYR A 25 7.64 -6.74 -3.96
N LEU A 26 6.69 -7.49 -3.40
CA LEU A 26 5.76 -7.00 -2.38
C LEU A 26 5.89 -7.80 -1.08
N PRO A 27 6.78 -7.39 -0.16
CA PRO A 27 6.87 -7.99 1.16
C PRO A 27 5.67 -7.57 2.02
N ARG A 28 5.14 -8.49 2.82
CA ARG A 28 4.08 -8.20 3.78
C ARG A 28 4.59 -7.34 4.92
N GLY A 29 3.74 -6.45 5.43
CA GLY A 29 4.09 -5.56 6.54
C GLY A 29 5.14 -4.52 6.19
N LYS A 30 5.36 -4.23 4.91
CA LYS A 30 6.37 -3.26 4.45
C LYS A 30 5.77 -2.27 3.47
N LEU A 31 6.49 -1.18 3.26
CA LEU A 31 6.17 -0.13 2.30
C LEU A 31 6.94 -0.38 1.01
N THR A 32 6.23 -0.43 -0.11
CA THR A 32 6.82 -0.52 -1.44
C THR A 32 6.46 0.74 -2.24
N ILE A 33 7.41 1.30 -2.95
CA ILE A 33 7.21 2.48 -3.80
C ILE A 33 7.36 2.07 -5.26
N VAL A 34 6.31 2.35 -6.06
CA VAL A 34 6.36 2.25 -7.52
C VAL A 34 6.63 3.64 -8.07
N GLN A 35 7.74 3.81 -8.75
CA GLN A 35 8.20 5.08 -9.30
C GLN A 35 8.43 4.96 -10.81
N GLY A 36 8.22 6.06 -11.53
CA GLY A 36 8.46 6.22 -12.96
C GLY A 36 7.88 7.55 -13.45
N ASP A 37 8.20 7.93 -14.68
CA ASP A 37 7.74 9.17 -15.27
C ASP A 37 6.25 9.14 -15.61
N PRO A 38 5.58 10.30 -15.77
CA PRO A 38 4.20 10.36 -16.23
C PRO A 38 4.02 9.59 -17.56
N GLY A 39 2.95 8.80 -17.65
CA GLY A 39 2.64 8.02 -18.86
C GLY A 39 3.37 6.68 -18.99
N GLU A 40 4.26 6.29 -18.09
CA GLU A 40 4.96 4.99 -18.13
C GLU A 40 4.10 3.79 -17.69
N GLY A 41 2.82 4.00 -17.43
CA GLY A 41 1.90 2.90 -17.15
C GLY A 41 1.88 2.41 -15.70
N LYS A 42 2.35 3.20 -14.72
CA LYS A 42 2.34 2.83 -13.29
C LYS A 42 0.96 2.38 -12.80
N THR A 43 -0.07 3.18 -13.05
CA THR A 43 -1.44 2.85 -12.66
C THR A 43 -1.92 1.57 -13.35
N THR A 44 -1.65 1.40 -14.66
CA THR A 44 -2.01 0.18 -15.40
C THR A 44 -1.33 -1.06 -14.81
N PHE A 45 -0.05 -0.96 -14.48
CA PHE A 45 0.70 -2.03 -13.83
C PHE A 45 0.10 -2.39 -12.47
N VAL A 46 -0.17 -1.38 -11.62
CA VAL A 46 -0.75 -1.60 -10.29
C VAL A 46 -2.14 -2.24 -10.38
N LEU A 47 -3.00 -1.77 -11.31
CA LEU A 47 -4.31 -2.36 -11.51
C LEU A 47 -4.23 -3.82 -12.01
N ALA A 48 -3.24 -4.17 -12.84
CA ALA A 48 -3.01 -5.55 -13.26
C ALA A 48 -2.61 -6.44 -12.07
N VAL A 49 -1.73 -5.97 -11.19
CA VAL A 49 -1.36 -6.67 -9.95
C VAL A 49 -2.57 -6.86 -9.04
N ILE A 50 -3.37 -5.81 -8.83
CA ILE A 50 -4.61 -5.89 -8.04
C ILE A 50 -5.56 -6.93 -8.63
N SER A 51 -5.71 -6.95 -9.96
CA SER A 51 -6.59 -7.90 -10.64
C SER A 51 -6.18 -9.35 -10.41
N ALA A 52 -4.90 -9.65 -10.51
CA ALA A 52 -4.37 -10.98 -10.22
C ALA A 52 -4.55 -11.36 -8.74
N LEU A 53 -4.21 -10.46 -7.81
CA LEU A 53 -4.32 -10.71 -6.37
C LEU A 53 -5.78 -10.92 -5.92
N THR A 54 -6.72 -10.17 -6.45
CA THR A 54 -8.15 -10.30 -6.07
C THR A 54 -8.77 -11.60 -6.57
N ARG A 55 -8.23 -12.20 -7.65
CA ARG A 55 -8.66 -13.50 -8.17
C ARG A 55 -7.87 -14.69 -7.62
N GLY A 56 -6.77 -14.44 -6.90
CA GLY A 56 -5.86 -15.50 -6.49
C GLY A 56 -5.10 -16.11 -7.67
N GLU A 57 -4.75 -15.31 -8.66
CA GLU A 57 -3.93 -15.74 -9.79
C GLU A 57 -2.43 -15.58 -9.49
N PRO A 58 -1.59 -16.45 -10.03
CA PRO A 58 -0.15 -16.34 -9.85
C PRO A 58 0.36 -15.05 -10.52
N LEU A 59 1.19 -14.32 -9.80
CA LEU A 59 1.93 -13.18 -10.34
C LEU A 59 3.24 -13.66 -11.01
N PRO A 60 3.85 -12.86 -11.89
CA PRO A 60 5.12 -13.20 -12.51
C PRO A 60 6.15 -13.68 -11.48
N GLU A 61 6.94 -14.68 -11.84
CA GLU A 61 7.96 -15.32 -11.00
C GLU A 61 7.43 -16.09 -9.76
N CYS A 62 6.11 -16.17 -9.59
CA CYS A 62 5.49 -16.99 -8.55
C CYS A 62 4.89 -18.26 -9.17
N GLU A 63 5.34 -19.43 -8.72
CA GLU A 63 4.79 -20.74 -9.17
C GLU A 63 3.44 -21.05 -8.52
N GLN A 64 3.20 -20.49 -7.34
CA GLN A 64 1.97 -20.73 -6.58
C GLN A 64 1.04 -19.53 -6.66
N ALA A 65 -0.22 -19.80 -6.94
CA ALA A 65 -1.28 -18.81 -6.84
C ALA A 65 -1.53 -18.45 -5.37
N PRO A 66 -1.59 -17.15 -5.01
CA PRO A 66 -1.99 -16.75 -3.67
C PRO A 66 -3.49 -17.01 -3.46
N GLU A 67 -3.93 -17.07 -2.21
CA GLU A 67 -5.36 -16.94 -1.92
C GLU A 67 -5.86 -15.55 -2.34
N PRO A 68 -7.11 -15.45 -2.87
CA PRO A 68 -7.68 -14.16 -3.21
C PRO A 68 -7.69 -13.20 -2.03
N VAL A 69 -7.19 -11.99 -2.21
CA VAL A 69 -7.06 -10.98 -1.15
C VAL A 69 -7.95 -9.77 -1.38
N ASN A 70 -8.34 -9.10 -0.30
CA ASN A 70 -8.95 -7.79 -0.36
C ASN A 70 -7.85 -6.72 -0.51
N VAL A 71 -8.16 -5.70 -1.29
CA VAL A 71 -7.26 -4.59 -1.59
C VAL A 71 -7.98 -3.27 -1.30
N ILE A 72 -7.30 -2.32 -0.69
CA ILE A 72 -7.75 -0.94 -0.59
C ILE A 72 -7.01 -0.13 -1.65
N TYR A 73 -7.74 0.55 -2.52
CA TYR A 73 -7.18 1.41 -3.57
C TYR A 73 -7.70 2.84 -3.42
N GLN A 74 -6.80 3.76 -3.14
CA GLN A 74 -7.10 5.19 -3.07
C GLN A 74 -6.44 5.92 -4.23
N THR A 75 -7.20 6.76 -4.90
CA THR A 75 -6.71 7.63 -5.96
C THR A 75 -7.22 9.05 -5.77
N ALA A 76 -6.36 10.03 -6.03
CA ALA A 76 -6.72 11.45 -5.99
C ALA A 76 -6.73 12.08 -7.39
N GLU A 77 -6.28 11.37 -8.41
CA GLU A 77 -6.18 11.91 -9.78
C GLU A 77 -7.27 11.34 -10.70
N ASP A 78 -7.57 10.06 -10.57
CA ASP A 78 -8.47 9.35 -11.49
C ASP A 78 -9.87 9.16 -10.89
N GLY A 79 -10.91 9.35 -11.70
CA GLY A 79 -12.29 9.05 -11.29
C GLY A 79 -12.52 7.56 -11.07
N LEU A 80 -13.19 7.23 -9.96
CA LEU A 80 -13.46 5.82 -9.63
C LEU A 80 -14.42 5.17 -10.61
N ALA A 81 -15.49 5.91 -11.01
CA ALA A 81 -16.58 5.36 -11.81
C ALA A 81 -16.26 5.31 -13.32
N ASP A 82 -15.55 6.29 -13.82
CA ASP A 82 -15.27 6.48 -15.25
C ASP A 82 -13.89 6.01 -15.69
N THR A 83 -12.95 5.84 -14.77
CA THR A 83 -11.58 5.48 -15.09
C THR A 83 -11.13 4.20 -14.39
N ILE A 84 -11.14 4.16 -13.06
CA ILE A 84 -10.54 3.05 -12.30
C ILE A 84 -11.38 1.79 -12.40
N LYS A 85 -12.67 1.85 -12.13
CA LYS A 85 -13.55 0.69 -12.18
C LYS A 85 -13.58 0.04 -13.59
N PRO A 86 -13.75 0.78 -14.71
CA PRO A 86 -13.68 0.17 -16.03
C PRO A 86 -12.33 -0.51 -16.32
N ARG A 87 -11.22 0.06 -15.87
CA ARG A 87 -9.90 -0.56 -16.04
C ARG A 87 -9.73 -1.83 -15.21
N LEU A 88 -10.23 -1.86 -13.97
CA LEU A 88 -10.24 -3.06 -13.13
C LEU A 88 -11.08 -4.17 -13.77
N GLU A 89 -12.28 -3.84 -14.27
CA GLU A 89 -13.16 -4.78 -14.97
C GLU A 89 -12.50 -5.32 -16.25
N ALA A 90 -11.88 -4.44 -17.05
CA ALA A 90 -11.15 -4.84 -18.26
C ALA A 90 -9.95 -5.74 -17.95
N ALA A 91 -9.27 -5.52 -16.83
CA ALA A 91 -8.20 -6.39 -16.35
C ALA A 91 -8.73 -7.67 -15.66
N GLY A 92 -10.05 -7.81 -15.51
CA GLY A 92 -10.71 -8.97 -14.93
C GLY A 92 -10.65 -9.04 -13.41
N ALA A 93 -10.47 -7.93 -12.69
CA ALA A 93 -10.43 -7.91 -11.23
C ALA A 93 -11.75 -8.39 -10.62
N ASP A 94 -11.66 -9.06 -9.46
CA ASP A 94 -12.82 -9.19 -8.57
C ASP A 94 -13.06 -7.86 -7.84
N CYS A 95 -13.91 -7.01 -8.43
CA CYS A 95 -14.20 -5.69 -7.89
C CYS A 95 -14.88 -5.72 -6.50
N ALA A 96 -15.44 -6.85 -6.08
CA ALA A 96 -15.97 -6.99 -4.71
C ALA A 96 -14.87 -6.99 -3.65
N ARG A 97 -13.64 -7.30 -4.05
CA ARG A 97 -12.45 -7.29 -3.19
C ARG A 97 -11.62 -6.02 -3.29
N VAL A 98 -11.99 -5.07 -4.17
CA VAL A 98 -11.33 -3.77 -4.28
C VAL A 98 -12.18 -2.74 -3.55
N LEU A 99 -11.64 -2.21 -2.47
CA LEU A 99 -12.34 -1.34 -1.54
C LEU A 99 -11.73 0.06 -1.58
N VAL A 100 -12.54 1.07 -1.31
CA VAL A 100 -12.14 2.48 -1.27
C VAL A 100 -12.63 3.08 0.05
N ILE A 101 -11.81 3.92 0.67
CA ILE A 101 -12.23 4.72 1.83
C ILE A 101 -12.97 5.95 1.28
N ASP A 102 -14.17 6.20 1.76
CA ASP A 102 -14.95 7.38 1.35
C ASP A 102 -14.33 8.67 1.88
N GLU A 103 -13.92 9.54 0.96
CA GLU A 103 -13.30 10.83 1.23
C GLU A 103 -14.28 12.02 1.05
N SER A 104 -15.54 11.75 0.74
CA SER A 104 -16.54 12.79 0.42
C SER A 104 -16.73 13.84 1.52
N LYS A 105 -16.47 13.49 2.78
CA LYS A 105 -16.59 14.37 3.95
C LYS A 105 -15.25 14.92 4.45
N ARG A 106 -14.18 14.23 4.23
CA ARG A 106 -12.83 14.60 4.69
C ARG A 106 -11.78 13.88 3.85
N GLU A 107 -10.89 14.65 3.29
CA GLU A 107 -9.72 14.14 2.59
C GLU A 107 -8.88 13.22 3.49
N LEU A 108 -8.20 12.30 2.87
CA LEU A 108 -7.36 11.30 3.51
C LEU A 108 -5.90 11.72 3.44
N ASN A 109 -5.14 11.44 4.48
CA ASN A 109 -3.69 11.56 4.45
C ASN A 109 -3.02 10.38 5.16
N LEU A 110 -1.72 10.22 4.97
CA LEU A 110 -0.93 9.10 5.50
C LEU A 110 -0.87 9.03 7.04
N SER A 111 -1.29 10.07 7.74
CA SER A 111 -1.39 10.09 9.20
C SER A 111 -2.81 9.82 9.70
N ASP A 112 -3.77 9.58 8.81
CA ASP A 112 -5.16 9.37 9.14
C ASP A 112 -5.39 7.96 9.70
N GLU A 113 -6.03 7.88 10.86
CA GLU A 113 -6.35 6.62 11.52
C GLU A 113 -7.32 5.74 10.72
N ARG A 114 -8.10 6.34 9.80
CA ARG A 114 -9.00 5.59 8.90
C ARG A 114 -8.27 4.57 8.04
N LEU A 115 -6.99 4.80 7.72
CA LEU A 115 -6.16 3.84 6.97
C LEU A 115 -6.02 2.53 7.75
N GLU A 116 -5.59 2.63 9.00
CA GLU A 116 -5.43 1.44 9.86
C GLU A 116 -6.78 0.77 10.18
N GLN A 117 -7.80 1.57 10.47
CA GLN A 117 -9.16 1.06 10.70
C GLN A 117 -9.71 0.30 9.49
N ALA A 118 -9.48 0.82 8.28
CA ALA A 118 -9.91 0.17 7.05
C ALA A 118 -9.18 -1.16 6.82
N LEU A 119 -7.85 -1.20 7.00
CA LEU A 119 -7.06 -2.43 6.90
C LEU A 119 -7.58 -3.50 7.87
N ARG A 120 -7.73 -3.15 9.14
CA ARG A 120 -8.23 -4.08 10.17
C ARG A 120 -9.65 -4.56 9.92
N LYS A 121 -10.55 -3.66 9.49
CA LYS A 121 -11.95 -3.98 9.25
C LYS A 121 -12.15 -4.88 8.03
N THR A 122 -11.36 -4.68 6.98
CA THR A 122 -11.53 -5.38 5.70
C THR A 122 -10.64 -6.61 5.57
N GLY A 123 -9.60 -6.73 6.41
CA GLY A 123 -8.54 -7.73 6.24
C GLY A 123 -7.76 -7.56 4.94
N ALA A 124 -7.74 -6.34 4.38
CA ALA A 124 -7.01 -6.07 3.14
C ALA A 124 -5.52 -6.30 3.34
N GLN A 125 -4.90 -6.99 2.40
CA GLN A 125 -3.49 -7.35 2.44
C GLN A 125 -2.62 -6.44 1.56
N LEU A 126 -3.25 -5.55 0.80
CA LEU A 126 -2.60 -4.52 0.01
C LEU A 126 -3.40 -3.22 0.15
N MET A 127 -2.71 -2.12 0.41
CA MET A 127 -3.25 -0.77 0.29
C MET A 127 -2.41 0.01 -0.72
N VAL A 128 -3.08 0.61 -1.68
CA VAL A 128 -2.46 1.46 -2.72
C VAL A 128 -2.92 2.89 -2.55
N LEU A 129 -1.98 3.82 -2.65
CA LEU A 129 -2.21 5.28 -2.61
C LEU A 129 -1.59 5.88 -3.87
N ASP A 130 -2.41 6.35 -4.79
CA ASP A 130 -2.00 6.79 -6.13
C ASP A 130 -2.54 8.20 -6.46
N PRO A 131 -1.68 9.19 -6.54
CA PRO A 131 -0.26 9.21 -6.18
C PRO A 131 -0.02 9.49 -4.69
N ILE A 132 1.12 9.06 -4.16
CA ILE A 132 1.47 9.27 -2.75
C ILE A 132 1.49 10.75 -2.35
N GLN A 133 1.83 11.64 -3.29
CA GLN A 133 1.90 13.09 -3.05
C GLN A 133 0.59 13.67 -2.51
N ALA A 134 -0.54 13.19 -3.03
CA ALA A 134 -1.86 13.64 -2.61
C ALA A 134 -2.19 13.28 -1.14
N TYR A 135 -1.49 12.29 -0.59
CA TYR A 135 -1.74 11.76 0.75
C TYR A 135 -0.69 12.14 1.79
N LEU A 136 0.30 12.98 1.44
CA LEU A 136 1.31 13.43 2.40
C LEU A 136 0.73 14.38 3.46
N GLY A 137 -0.35 15.10 3.15
CA GLY A 137 -0.98 16.09 4.00
C GLY A 137 -0.56 17.53 3.69
N ASP A 138 -1.35 18.49 4.17
CA ASP A 138 -1.16 19.89 3.90
C ASP A 138 0.20 20.41 4.40
N GLY A 139 0.86 21.19 3.56
CA GLY A 139 2.12 21.86 3.91
C GLY A 139 3.36 20.96 3.93
N VAL A 140 3.24 19.68 3.54
CA VAL A 140 4.38 18.77 3.41
C VAL A 140 4.99 18.91 2.02
N ASP A 141 6.25 19.35 1.97
CA ASP A 141 7.01 19.40 0.73
C ASP A 141 7.63 18.02 0.45
N MET A 142 7.15 17.34 -0.61
CA MET A 142 7.65 16.03 -1.00
C MET A 142 9.13 15.98 -1.38
N HIS A 143 9.71 17.13 -1.74
CA HIS A 143 11.14 17.25 -2.07
C HIS A 143 12.02 17.40 -0.82
N ARG A 144 11.41 17.56 0.33
CA ARG A 144 12.12 17.69 1.61
C ARG A 144 12.10 16.37 2.38
N ALA A 145 13.18 15.64 2.30
CA ALA A 145 13.31 14.34 2.95
C ALA A 145 13.04 14.38 4.47
N ASN A 146 13.36 15.50 5.15
CA ASN A 146 13.09 15.68 6.57
C ASN A 146 11.60 15.80 6.91
N GLU A 147 10.77 16.21 5.97
CA GLU A 147 9.31 16.30 6.13
C GLU A 147 8.62 14.96 5.78
N VAL A 148 9.06 14.30 4.71
CA VAL A 148 8.46 13.04 4.21
C VAL A 148 8.87 11.84 5.04
N ARG A 149 10.13 11.73 5.46
CA ARG A 149 10.66 10.57 6.19
C ARG A 149 9.88 10.21 7.47
N PRO A 150 9.48 11.15 8.36
CA PRO A 150 8.69 10.82 9.54
C PRO A 150 7.32 10.25 9.21
N ILE A 151 6.69 10.71 8.11
CA ILE A 151 5.39 10.23 7.65
C ILE A 151 5.54 8.79 7.16
N LEU A 152 6.48 8.52 6.26
CA LEU A 152 6.73 7.18 5.75
C LEU A 152 7.12 6.19 6.86
N LYS A 153 7.88 6.64 7.86
CA LYS A 153 8.22 5.80 9.02
C LYS A 153 6.98 5.37 9.81
N ARG A 154 6.03 6.28 10.02
CA ARG A 154 4.76 5.96 10.70
C ARG A 154 3.89 5.02 9.85
N THR A 155 3.83 5.26 8.55
CA THR A 155 3.10 4.39 7.61
C THR A 155 3.71 3.00 7.55
N ALA A 156 5.04 2.88 7.53
CA ALA A 156 5.72 1.58 7.59
C ALA A 156 5.42 0.84 8.91
N ALA A 157 5.44 1.54 10.03
CA ALA A 157 5.08 0.96 11.33
C ALA A 157 3.60 0.54 11.40
N MET A 158 2.70 1.24 10.71
CA MET A 158 1.31 0.80 10.55
C MET A 158 1.24 -0.50 9.74
N ALA A 159 1.95 -0.59 8.61
CA ALA A 159 1.98 -1.80 7.79
C ALA A 159 2.52 -3.03 8.55
N GLU A 160 3.50 -2.84 9.45
CA GLU A 160 4.06 -3.93 10.26
C GLU A 160 3.09 -4.50 11.30
N ARG A 161 2.13 -3.71 11.77
CA ARG A 161 1.19 -4.13 12.83
C ARG A 161 -0.21 -4.47 12.33
N THR A 162 -0.50 -4.29 11.04
CA THR A 162 -1.80 -4.61 10.41
C THR A 162 -1.71 -5.82 9.50
#